data_b214fd690f09559197e27cfb84c75d27
#
_entry.id   b214fd690f09559197e27cfb84c75d27
#
_cell.length_a   1.000
_cell.length_b   1.000
_cell.length_c   1.000
_cell.angle_alpha   90.00
_cell.angle_beta   90.00
_cell.angle_gamma   90.00
#
_symmetry.space_group_name_H-M   'P 1'
#
loop_
_entity.id
_entity.type
_entity.pdbx_description
1 polymer ?
#
loop_
_entity_poly.entity_id
_entity_poly.type
_entity_poly.pdbx_seq_one_letter_code
_entity_poly.pdbx_strand_id
1 'polypeptide(L)'
;MSSVQIPRTRMEPSKLDHGATVVGFIPLMDCAPLAVAVEQGFAAEEGIDLRLVRETSWANIRDRVVVGHFDAAHMLGPMAIASTLGVGHLKVPMAAPLSLGLGGNAITVSLRVWDSMVAEGAGLSASPRALGEALRSVVRSRERAQKQPFTFAMVYPFSAHNYELRYWLAACGIDPDRDVRLVVIPPPLLVDAMREGQIDGFCVGEPWNSLAVSVGVGCIALPT
;
A
#
# COMPACT_ATOMS: atom_id res chain seq x y z
N MET A 1 -42.56 8.33 -7.90
CA MET A 1 -41.22 7.72 -7.76
C MET A 1 -41.38 6.49 -6.87
N SER A 2 -41.41 5.30 -7.48
CA SER A 2 -41.68 4.03 -6.79
C SER A 2 -40.38 3.46 -6.28
N SER A 3 -40.25 3.31 -4.96
CA SER A 3 -39.09 2.70 -4.32
C SER A 3 -39.07 1.20 -4.60
N VAL A 4 -38.10 0.73 -5.34
CA VAL A 4 -37.84 -0.69 -5.51
C VAL A 4 -37.31 -1.25 -4.19
N GLN A 5 -38.15 -1.99 -3.47
CA GLN A 5 -37.73 -2.81 -2.32
C GLN A 5 -37.06 -4.08 -2.84
N ILE A 6 -35.75 -4.18 -2.65
CA ILE A 6 -35.01 -5.43 -2.86
C ILE A 6 -35.33 -6.38 -1.69
N PRO A 7 -35.90 -7.57 -1.91
CA PRO A 7 -36.15 -8.52 -0.83
C PRO A 7 -34.81 -8.96 -0.22
N ARG A 8 -34.61 -8.70 1.07
CA ARG A 8 -33.52 -9.34 1.83
C ARG A 8 -33.90 -10.79 2.08
N THR A 9 -33.56 -11.68 1.16
CA THR A 9 -33.60 -13.12 1.42
C THR A 9 -32.47 -13.39 2.44
N ARG A 10 -32.86 -13.56 3.69
CA ARG A 10 -31.97 -14.09 4.73
C ARG A 10 -31.69 -15.54 4.33
N MET A 11 -30.55 -15.81 3.73
CA MET A 11 -30.07 -17.18 3.56
C MET A 11 -29.79 -17.71 4.96
N GLU A 12 -30.56 -18.74 5.37
CA GLU A 12 -30.18 -19.50 6.55
C GLU A 12 -28.82 -20.15 6.26
N PRO A 13 -27.81 -20.00 7.16
CA PRO A 13 -26.56 -20.66 6.97
C PRO A 13 -26.80 -22.16 6.95
N SER A 14 -26.52 -22.81 5.82
CA SER A 14 -26.45 -24.26 5.80
C SER A 14 -25.43 -24.67 6.84
N LYS A 15 -25.77 -25.59 7.74
CA LYS A 15 -24.85 -26.23 8.68
C LYS A 15 -23.86 -27.12 7.91
N LEU A 16 -23.01 -26.52 7.13
CA LEU A 16 -21.77 -27.13 6.66
C LEU A 16 -20.76 -26.91 7.79
N ASP A 17 -20.18 -27.98 8.27
CA ASP A 17 -19.07 -27.97 9.23
C ASP A 17 -17.87 -27.35 8.50
N HIS A 18 -17.91 -26.03 8.37
CA HIS A 18 -16.84 -25.26 7.79
C HIS A 18 -15.78 -25.14 8.89
N GLY A 19 -14.64 -25.78 8.70
CA GLY A 19 -13.45 -25.54 9.49
C GLY A 19 -13.14 -24.03 9.56
N ALA A 20 -12.11 -23.62 10.30
CA ALA A 20 -11.75 -22.22 10.43
C ALA A 20 -11.59 -21.53 9.07
N THR A 21 -12.16 -20.34 8.92
CA THR A 21 -11.94 -19.46 7.78
C THR A 21 -10.59 -18.77 7.96
N VAL A 22 -9.62 -19.07 7.11
CA VAL A 22 -8.25 -18.55 7.20
C VAL A 22 -8.09 -17.34 6.29
N VAL A 23 -7.77 -16.18 6.90
CA VAL A 23 -7.62 -14.91 6.18
C VAL A 23 -6.21 -14.35 6.35
N GLY A 24 -5.50 -14.19 5.23
CA GLY A 24 -4.19 -13.56 5.22
C GLY A 24 -4.26 -12.03 5.29
N PHE A 25 -3.32 -11.39 5.99
CA PHE A 25 -3.26 -9.92 6.05
C PHE A 25 -1.84 -9.38 6.15
N ILE A 26 -1.66 -8.14 5.70
CA ILE A 26 -0.47 -7.32 5.95
C ILE A 26 -0.79 -6.33 7.07
N PRO A 27 0.15 -6.06 8.00
CA PRO A 27 -0.08 -5.14 9.12
C PRO A 27 -0.08 -3.67 8.67
N LEU A 28 -1.19 -3.25 8.12
CA LEU A 28 -1.54 -1.89 7.71
C LEU A 28 -2.84 -1.49 8.42
N MET A 29 -3.11 -0.20 8.54
CA MET A 29 -4.30 0.29 9.26
C MET A 29 -5.62 -0.18 8.63
N ASP A 30 -5.64 -0.41 7.33
CA ASP A 30 -6.82 -0.89 6.61
C ASP A 30 -7.17 -2.37 6.88
N CYS A 31 -6.30 -3.16 7.55
CA CYS A 31 -6.66 -4.47 8.07
C CYS A 31 -7.44 -4.42 9.40
N ALA A 32 -7.59 -3.24 10.00
CA ALA A 32 -8.24 -3.07 11.30
C ALA A 32 -9.64 -3.69 11.40
N PRO A 33 -10.54 -3.60 10.40
CA PRO A 33 -11.85 -4.25 10.46
C PRO A 33 -11.76 -5.76 10.68
N LEU A 34 -10.78 -6.43 10.06
CA LEU A 34 -10.56 -7.87 10.25
C LEU A 34 -10.06 -8.18 11.66
N ALA A 35 -9.09 -7.41 12.15
CA ALA A 35 -8.57 -7.57 13.50
C ALA A 35 -9.66 -7.34 14.55
N VAL A 36 -10.46 -6.28 14.40
CA VAL A 36 -11.57 -5.97 15.30
C VAL A 36 -12.64 -7.06 15.27
N ALA A 37 -12.95 -7.62 14.09
CA ALA A 37 -13.93 -8.71 13.97
C ALA A 37 -13.52 -9.95 14.79
N VAL A 38 -12.23 -10.25 14.90
CA VAL A 38 -11.71 -11.35 15.73
C VAL A 38 -11.61 -10.95 17.19
N GLU A 39 -10.93 -9.85 17.49
CA GLU A 39 -10.60 -9.45 18.87
C GLU A 39 -11.84 -9.05 19.71
N GLN A 40 -12.86 -8.50 19.08
CA GLN A 40 -14.11 -8.14 19.73
C GLN A 40 -15.19 -9.25 19.67
N GLY A 41 -14.87 -10.38 19.02
CA GLY A 41 -15.77 -11.54 18.94
C GLY A 41 -16.88 -11.41 17.89
N PHE A 42 -16.92 -10.36 17.07
CA PHE A 42 -17.99 -10.17 16.08
C PHE A 42 -18.07 -11.30 15.05
N ALA A 43 -16.94 -11.88 14.67
CA ALA A 43 -16.92 -13.04 13.77
C ALA A 43 -17.58 -14.26 14.47
N ALA A 44 -17.28 -14.49 15.75
CA ALA A 44 -17.85 -15.60 16.52
C ALA A 44 -19.36 -15.42 16.76
N GLU A 45 -19.86 -14.20 16.94
CA GLU A 45 -21.29 -13.88 17.05
C GLU A 45 -22.06 -14.28 15.77
N GLU A 46 -21.40 -14.19 14.61
CA GLU A 46 -21.94 -14.64 13.31
C GLU A 46 -21.67 -16.15 13.02
N GLY A 47 -21.09 -16.87 13.98
CA GLY A 47 -20.79 -18.30 13.86
C GLY A 47 -19.58 -18.60 12.97
N ILE A 48 -18.69 -17.64 12.77
CA ILE A 48 -17.49 -17.77 11.93
C ILE A 48 -16.24 -17.94 12.83
N ASP A 49 -15.55 -19.09 12.73
CA ASP A 49 -14.18 -19.26 13.27
C ASP A 49 -13.20 -18.57 12.31
N LEU A 50 -12.97 -17.27 12.53
CA LEU A 50 -12.09 -16.45 11.70
C LEU A 50 -10.66 -16.48 12.25
N ARG A 51 -9.72 -16.95 11.44
CA ARG A 51 -8.29 -17.02 11.79
C ARG A 51 -7.47 -16.10 10.90
N LEU A 52 -6.82 -15.11 11.52
CA LEU A 52 -5.97 -14.16 10.80
C LEU A 52 -4.53 -14.67 10.77
N VAL A 53 -3.92 -14.68 9.58
CA VAL A 53 -2.52 -15.03 9.37
C VAL A 53 -1.76 -13.81 8.84
N ARG A 54 -0.83 -13.33 9.65
CA ARG A 54 0.01 -12.19 9.29
C ARG A 54 1.04 -12.61 8.24
N GLU A 55 1.13 -11.82 7.17
CA GLU A 55 2.14 -11.96 6.13
C GLU A 55 3.06 -10.75 6.07
N THR A 56 4.23 -10.93 5.46
CA THR A 56 5.23 -9.87 5.31
C THR A 56 5.10 -9.15 3.97
N SER A 57 4.75 -9.88 2.90
CA SER A 57 4.71 -9.33 1.55
C SER A 57 3.40 -9.59 0.83
N TRP A 58 3.03 -8.66 -0.05
CA TRP A 58 1.86 -8.79 -0.89
C TRP A 58 1.95 -9.97 -1.89
N ALA A 59 3.15 -10.32 -2.32
CA ALA A 59 3.36 -11.51 -3.16
C ALA A 59 2.95 -12.78 -2.42
N ASN A 60 3.33 -12.92 -1.14
CA ASN A 60 2.91 -14.05 -0.31
C ASN A 60 1.39 -14.12 -0.15
N ILE A 61 0.74 -12.98 0.10
CA ILE A 61 -0.73 -12.90 0.19
C ILE A 61 -1.37 -13.45 -1.08
N ARG A 62 -0.95 -12.93 -2.25
CA ARG A 62 -1.46 -13.37 -3.54
C ARG A 62 -1.26 -14.88 -3.73
N ASP A 63 -0.05 -15.36 -3.54
CA ASP A 63 0.32 -16.74 -3.83
C ASP A 63 -0.43 -17.72 -2.94
N ARG A 64 -0.61 -17.39 -1.66
CA ARG A 64 -1.35 -18.24 -0.72
C ARG A 64 -2.85 -18.27 -1.00
N VAL A 65 -3.44 -17.18 -1.50
CA VAL A 65 -4.83 -17.20 -2.00
C VAL A 65 -4.92 -18.06 -3.27
N VAL A 66 -3.99 -17.89 -4.20
CA VAL A 66 -3.98 -18.64 -5.47
C VAL A 66 -3.89 -20.15 -5.27
N VAL A 67 -3.09 -20.60 -4.30
CA VAL A 67 -2.92 -22.04 -4.00
C VAL A 67 -3.90 -22.57 -2.96
N GLY A 68 -4.86 -21.75 -2.50
CA GLY A 68 -5.90 -22.16 -1.56
C GLY A 68 -5.43 -22.36 -0.11
N HIS A 69 -4.30 -21.76 0.29
CA HIS A 69 -3.88 -21.74 1.69
C HIS A 69 -4.65 -20.70 2.52
N PHE A 70 -5.21 -19.69 1.86
CA PHE A 70 -6.11 -18.72 2.44
C PHE A 70 -7.47 -18.79 1.74
N ASP A 71 -8.55 -18.78 2.50
CA ASP A 71 -9.92 -18.69 1.98
C ASP A 71 -10.22 -17.28 1.46
N ALA A 72 -9.62 -16.28 2.12
CA ALA A 72 -9.69 -14.88 1.73
C ALA A 72 -8.42 -14.13 2.18
N ALA A 73 -8.25 -12.90 1.74
CA ALA A 73 -7.15 -12.06 2.20
C ALA A 73 -7.47 -10.56 2.13
N HIS A 74 -6.88 -9.81 3.03
CA HIS A 74 -6.62 -8.39 2.86
C HIS A 74 -5.68 -8.22 1.67
N MET A 75 -6.14 -7.55 0.61
CA MET A 75 -5.42 -7.50 -0.66
C MET A 75 -5.53 -6.13 -1.32
N LEU A 76 -4.52 -5.77 -2.09
CA LEU A 76 -4.52 -4.55 -2.90
C LEU A 76 -5.52 -4.66 -4.05
N GLY A 77 -6.40 -3.68 -4.22
CA GLY A 77 -7.40 -3.67 -5.30
C GLY A 77 -6.79 -3.89 -6.69
N PRO A 78 -5.76 -3.10 -7.10
CA PRO A 78 -5.11 -3.31 -8.39
C PRO A 78 -4.46 -4.69 -8.57
N MET A 79 -3.99 -5.34 -7.49
CA MET A 79 -3.45 -6.71 -7.54
C MET A 79 -4.53 -7.73 -7.85
N ALA A 80 -5.71 -7.62 -7.23
CA ALA A 80 -6.85 -8.51 -7.52
C ALA A 80 -7.31 -8.38 -8.99
N ILE A 81 -7.33 -7.15 -9.52
CA ILE A 81 -7.63 -6.88 -10.93
C ILE A 81 -6.56 -7.51 -11.84
N ALA A 82 -5.28 -7.28 -11.56
CA ALA A 82 -4.17 -7.83 -12.34
C ALA A 82 -4.20 -9.37 -12.38
N SER A 83 -4.46 -10.02 -11.25
CA SER A 83 -4.61 -11.48 -11.16
C SER A 83 -5.79 -11.98 -11.99
N THR A 84 -6.93 -11.30 -11.93
CA THR A 84 -8.12 -11.67 -12.72
C THR A 84 -7.88 -11.53 -14.22
N LEU A 85 -7.14 -10.51 -14.64
CA LEU A 85 -6.78 -10.28 -16.05
C LEU A 85 -5.61 -11.15 -16.52
N GLY A 86 -4.83 -11.73 -15.62
CA GLY A 86 -3.63 -12.49 -15.93
C GLY A 86 -2.44 -11.59 -16.29
N VAL A 87 -2.40 -10.37 -15.76
CA VAL A 87 -1.29 -9.45 -16.02
C VAL A 87 -0.11 -9.76 -15.09
N GLY A 88 1.01 -10.12 -15.68
CA GLY A 88 2.27 -10.37 -14.97
C GLY A 88 2.40 -11.74 -14.27
N HIS A 89 1.34 -12.53 -14.17
CA HIS A 89 1.30 -13.83 -13.48
C HIS A 89 0.21 -14.76 -14.02
N LEU A 90 -0.02 -15.88 -13.32
CA LEU A 90 -1.14 -16.78 -13.59
C LEU A 90 -2.46 -16.02 -13.53
N LYS A 91 -3.33 -16.28 -14.49
CA LYS A 91 -4.69 -15.77 -14.50
C LYS A 91 -5.54 -16.52 -13.49
N VAL A 92 -5.88 -15.86 -12.40
CA VAL A 92 -6.75 -16.41 -11.35
C VAL A 92 -7.84 -15.39 -11.06
N PRO A 93 -9.12 -15.73 -11.34
CA PRO A 93 -10.25 -14.86 -11.01
C PRO A 93 -10.30 -14.60 -9.50
N MET A 94 -10.45 -13.36 -9.12
CA MET A 94 -10.58 -12.93 -7.73
C MET A 94 -11.85 -12.09 -7.58
N ALA A 95 -12.60 -12.32 -6.50
CA ALA A 95 -13.71 -11.48 -6.09
C ALA A 95 -13.26 -10.57 -4.94
N ALA A 96 -13.64 -9.31 -4.99
CA ALA A 96 -13.42 -8.34 -3.93
C ALA A 96 -14.78 -7.89 -3.35
N PRO A 97 -15.31 -8.60 -2.35
CA PRO A 97 -16.66 -8.36 -1.83
C PRO A 97 -16.76 -7.12 -0.95
N LEU A 98 -15.64 -6.63 -0.42
CA LEU A 98 -15.59 -5.52 0.54
C LEU A 98 -14.36 -4.65 0.29
N SER A 99 -14.53 -3.33 0.38
CA SER A 99 -13.43 -2.37 0.50
C SER A 99 -13.14 -2.13 1.98
N LEU A 100 -11.91 -2.42 2.42
CA LEU A 100 -11.47 -2.24 3.81
C LEU A 100 -10.99 -0.82 4.12
N GLY A 101 -10.59 -0.06 3.09
CA GLY A 101 -10.15 1.32 3.21
C GLY A 101 -10.28 2.09 1.89
N LEU A 102 -10.37 3.40 2.02
CA LEU A 102 -10.39 4.35 0.89
C LEU A 102 -9.31 5.40 1.14
N GLY A 103 -8.21 5.33 0.40
CA GLY A 103 -7.05 6.21 0.63
C GLY A 103 -6.20 5.79 1.82
N GLY A 104 -5.43 6.72 2.39
CA GLY A 104 -4.57 6.47 3.55
C GLY A 104 -3.14 6.08 3.19
N ASN A 105 -2.75 6.23 1.94
CA ASN A 105 -1.36 6.16 1.53
C ASN A 105 -0.65 7.51 1.74
N ALA A 106 0.67 7.47 1.82
CA ALA A 106 1.47 8.67 1.79
C ALA A 106 2.83 8.40 1.13
N ILE A 107 3.42 9.47 0.59
CA ILE A 107 4.80 9.47 0.10
C ILE A 107 5.66 10.08 1.19
N THR A 108 6.55 9.25 1.74
CA THR A 108 7.55 9.64 2.74
C THR A 108 8.93 9.65 2.10
N VAL A 109 9.69 10.70 2.37
CA VAL A 109 11.09 10.83 1.92
C VAL A 109 12.04 10.83 3.10
N SER A 110 13.29 10.40 2.91
CA SER A 110 14.31 10.48 3.94
C SER A 110 14.57 11.94 4.35
N LEU A 111 14.97 12.18 5.59
CA LEU A 111 15.27 13.55 6.05
C LEU A 111 16.29 14.24 5.15
N ARG A 112 17.30 13.52 4.65
CA ARG A 112 18.28 14.05 3.72
C ARG A 112 17.66 14.57 2.41
N VAL A 113 16.67 13.85 1.86
CA VAL A 113 15.94 14.29 0.67
C VAL A 113 15.04 15.46 1.03
N TRP A 114 14.35 15.40 2.17
CA TRP A 114 13.49 16.48 2.65
C TRP A 114 14.26 17.78 2.83
N ASP A 115 15.41 17.76 3.50
CA ASP A 115 16.26 18.94 3.70
C ASP A 115 16.71 19.55 2.35
N SER A 116 17.04 18.69 1.38
CA SER A 116 17.37 19.15 0.02
C SER A 116 16.15 19.78 -0.67
N MET A 117 14.95 19.23 -0.48
CA MET A 117 13.71 19.81 -1.02
C MET A 117 13.37 21.14 -0.35
N VAL A 118 13.61 21.27 0.96
CA VAL A 118 13.41 22.53 1.71
C VAL A 118 14.35 23.63 1.16
N ALA A 119 15.59 23.30 0.85
CA ALA A 119 16.52 24.22 0.21
C ALA A 119 16.04 24.69 -1.18
N GLU A 120 15.21 23.91 -1.86
CA GLU A 120 14.57 24.25 -3.13
C GLU A 120 13.13 24.83 -2.95
N GLY A 121 12.77 25.22 -1.73
CA GLY A 121 11.51 25.91 -1.41
C GLY A 121 10.34 25.00 -0.98
N ALA A 122 10.59 23.71 -0.69
CA ALA A 122 9.55 22.86 -0.11
C ALA A 122 9.20 23.30 1.32
N GLY A 123 7.97 23.01 1.73
CA GLY A 123 7.50 23.24 3.10
C GLY A 123 6.28 22.36 3.38
N LEU A 124 5.98 22.08 4.65
CA LEU A 124 4.88 21.20 5.06
C LEU A 124 3.49 21.69 4.59
N SER A 125 3.34 22.99 4.31
CA SER A 125 2.11 23.58 3.79
C SER A 125 2.14 23.81 2.27
N ALA A 126 3.19 23.34 1.57
CA ALA A 126 3.31 23.50 0.13
C ALA A 126 2.31 22.60 -0.61
N SER A 127 1.86 23.04 -1.79
CA SER A 127 0.99 22.21 -2.62
C SER A 127 1.71 20.95 -3.12
N PRO A 128 1.00 19.88 -3.47
CA PRO A 128 1.60 18.68 -4.07
C PRO A 128 2.49 18.98 -5.27
N ARG A 129 2.09 19.97 -6.08
CA ARG A 129 2.86 20.43 -7.23
C ARG A 129 4.17 21.11 -6.81
N ALA A 130 4.12 22.02 -5.86
CA ALA A 130 5.31 22.71 -5.37
C ALA A 130 6.32 21.74 -4.73
N LEU A 131 5.84 20.75 -3.98
CA LEU A 131 6.67 19.67 -3.43
C LEU A 131 7.34 18.85 -4.53
N GLY A 132 6.59 18.52 -5.58
CA GLY A 132 7.15 17.78 -6.72
C GLY A 132 8.13 18.61 -7.56
N GLU A 133 7.92 19.92 -7.71
CA GLU A 133 8.87 20.84 -8.37
C GLU A 133 10.18 20.95 -7.58
N ALA A 134 10.11 21.03 -6.25
CA ALA A 134 11.30 20.99 -5.39
C ALA A 134 12.05 19.66 -5.52
N LEU A 135 11.34 18.52 -5.48
CA LEU A 135 11.95 17.21 -5.69
C LEU A 135 12.60 17.12 -7.08
N ARG A 136 11.95 17.64 -8.12
CA ARG A 136 12.53 17.68 -9.48
C ARG A 136 13.85 18.46 -9.51
N SER A 137 13.92 19.62 -8.86
CA SER A 137 15.15 20.39 -8.76
C SER A 137 16.27 19.59 -8.11
N VAL A 138 15.96 18.88 -7.02
CA VAL A 138 16.92 18.01 -6.30
C VAL A 138 17.36 16.84 -7.19
N VAL A 139 16.44 16.18 -7.91
CA VAL A 139 16.76 15.09 -8.86
C VAL A 139 17.68 15.59 -9.97
N ARG A 140 17.36 16.71 -10.61
CA ARG A 140 18.17 17.30 -11.68
C ARG A 140 19.56 17.76 -11.20
N SER A 141 19.64 18.25 -9.97
CA SER A 141 20.92 18.63 -9.35
C SER A 141 21.81 17.41 -9.13
N ARG A 142 21.20 16.29 -8.69
CA ARG A 142 21.88 15.01 -8.49
C ARG A 142 22.38 14.40 -9.80
N GLU A 143 21.57 14.47 -10.86
CA GLU A 143 21.93 14.03 -12.21
C GLU A 143 23.13 14.82 -12.75
N ARG A 144 23.10 16.17 -12.66
CA ARG A 144 24.23 17.04 -13.07
C ARG A 144 25.51 16.73 -12.32
N ALA A 145 25.40 16.33 -11.05
CA ALA A 145 26.53 15.90 -10.24
C ALA A 145 26.97 14.44 -10.50
N GLN A 146 26.39 13.77 -11.49
CA GLN A 146 26.66 12.39 -11.89
C GLN A 146 26.55 11.38 -10.72
N LYS A 147 25.67 11.66 -9.77
CA LYS A 147 25.36 10.75 -8.65
C LYS A 147 24.30 9.72 -9.06
N GLN A 148 24.31 8.58 -8.38
CA GLN A 148 23.29 7.56 -8.59
C GLN A 148 21.87 8.13 -8.39
N PRO A 149 20.87 7.75 -9.21
CA PRO A 149 19.50 8.17 -9.02
C PRO A 149 18.98 7.88 -7.62
N PHE A 150 18.02 8.68 -7.16
CA PHE A 150 17.30 8.37 -5.93
C PHE A 150 16.52 7.06 -6.09
N THR A 151 16.47 6.28 -5.01
CA THR A 151 15.71 5.04 -4.96
C THR A 151 14.44 5.25 -4.16
N PHE A 152 13.28 5.03 -4.79
CA PHE A 152 11.98 5.03 -4.13
C PHE A 152 11.41 3.62 -4.07
N ALA A 153 10.79 3.28 -2.93
CA ALA A 153 10.17 1.99 -2.76
C ALA A 153 8.63 2.10 -2.88
N MET A 154 8.04 1.07 -3.46
CA MET A 154 6.62 0.75 -3.36
C MET A 154 6.47 -0.69 -2.89
N VAL A 155 5.28 -1.08 -2.49
CA VAL A 155 5.08 -2.38 -1.83
C VAL A 155 4.76 -3.52 -2.79
N TYR A 156 4.28 -3.19 -3.99
CA TYR A 156 3.95 -4.16 -5.04
C TYR A 156 3.73 -3.44 -6.40
N PRO A 157 4.12 -4.05 -7.55
CA PRO A 157 3.99 -3.41 -8.86
C PRO A 157 2.55 -3.03 -9.22
N PHE A 158 1.57 -3.90 -8.93
CA PHE A 158 0.14 -3.64 -9.16
C PHE A 158 -0.52 -3.16 -7.86
N SER A 159 -0.16 -1.93 -7.44
CA SER A 159 -0.65 -1.31 -6.22
C SER A 159 -0.99 0.16 -6.45
N ALA A 160 -1.95 0.70 -5.71
CA ALA A 160 -2.19 2.13 -5.66
C ALA A 160 -0.92 2.90 -5.31
N HIS A 161 -0.15 2.40 -4.33
CA HIS A 161 1.14 2.96 -3.93
C HIS A 161 2.10 3.22 -5.11
N ASN A 162 2.25 2.23 -6.01
CA ASN A 162 3.09 2.37 -7.20
C ASN A 162 2.51 3.39 -8.17
N TYR A 163 1.20 3.34 -8.41
CA TYR A 163 0.56 4.23 -9.38
C TYR A 163 0.52 5.68 -8.90
N GLU A 164 0.23 5.93 -7.64
CA GLU A 164 0.22 7.26 -7.03
C GLU A 164 1.62 7.88 -7.03
N LEU A 165 2.64 7.11 -6.63
CA LEU A 165 4.03 7.57 -6.67
C LEU A 165 4.46 7.92 -8.09
N ARG A 166 4.22 7.05 -9.06
CA ARG A 166 4.55 7.27 -10.47
C ARG A 166 3.79 8.45 -11.06
N TYR A 167 2.50 8.57 -10.73
CA TYR A 167 1.67 9.67 -11.18
C TYR A 167 2.20 11.01 -10.68
N TRP A 168 2.50 11.12 -9.38
CA TRP A 168 3.04 12.36 -8.79
C TRP A 168 4.39 12.73 -9.40
N LEU A 169 5.31 11.79 -9.50
CA LEU A 169 6.62 12.00 -10.14
C LEU A 169 6.46 12.52 -11.57
N ALA A 170 5.67 11.83 -12.39
CA ALA A 170 5.44 12.21 -13.78
C ALA A 170 4.74 13.58 -13.92
N ALA A 171 3.73 13.85 -13.10
CA ALA A 171 3.01 15.13 -13.09
C ALA A 171 3.92 16.32 -12.74
N CYS A 172 5.02 16.06 -12.04
CA CYS A 172 6.02 17.07 -11.68
C CYS A 172 7.23 17.08 -12.64
N GLY A 173 7.19 16.31 -13.74
CA GLY A 173 8.22 16.27 -14.76
C GLY A 173 9.48 15.47 -14.38
N ILE A 174 9.29 14.46 -13.51
CA ILE A 174 10.28 13.43 -13.19
C ILE A 174 9.83 12.15 -13.88
N ASP A 175 10.63 11.59 -14.78
CA ASP A 175 10.35 10.32 -15.42
C ASP A 175 10.58 9.17 -14.41
N PRO A 176 9.53 8.44 -13.97
CA PRO A 176 9.69 7.42 -12.93
C PRO A 176 10.49 6.19 -13.38
N ASP A 177 10.75 6.02 -14.68
CA ASP A 177 11.49 4.90 -15.23
C ASP A 177 12.95 5.26 -15.57
N ARG A 178 13.30 6.56 -15.56
CA ARG A 178 14.61 7.05 -15.99
C ARG A 178 15.31 7.91 -14.95
N ASP A 179 14.58 8.83 -14.30
CA ASP A 179 15.16 9.86 -13.44
C ASP A 179 15.32 9.38 -11.99
N VAL A 180 14.61 8.31 -11.61
CA VAL A 180 14.66 7.66 -10.30
C VAL A 180 14.70 6.13 -10.47
N ARG A 181 15.02 5.42 -9.40
CA ARG A 181 14.95 3.96 -9.35
C ARG A 181 13.78 3.55 -8.47
N LEU A 182 12.85 2.76 -9.02
CA LEU A 182 11.72 2.19 -8.27
C LEU A 182 12.02 0.75 -7.88
N VAL A 183 11.81 0.41 -6.60
CA VAL A 183 12.04 -0.93 -6.05
C VAL A 183 10.83 -1.41 -5.25
N VAL A 184 10.67 -2.72 -5.14
CA VAL A 184 9.63 -3.33 -4.31
C VAL A 184 10.23 -3.72 -2.98
N ILE A 185 9.67 -3.18 -1.89
CA ILE A 185 10.05 -3.56 -0.51
C ILE A 185 8.76 -3.82 0.28
N PRO A 186 8.68 -4.94 1.00
CA PRO A 186 7.56 -5.21 1.90
C PRO A 186 7.35 -4.12 2.94
N PRO A 187 6.09 -3.76 3.27
CA PRO A 187 5.80 -2.66 4.19
C PRO A 187 6.59 -2.69 5.51
N PRO A 188 6.72 -3.82 6.23
CA PRO A 188 7.44 -3.86 7.50
C PRO A 188 8.95 -3.57 7.41
N LEU A 189 9.53 -3.61 6.21
CA LEU A 189 10.97 -3.43 5.99
C LEU A 189 11.33 -2.02 5.50
N LEU A 190 10.34 -1.17 5.17
CA LEU A 190 10.57 0.14 4.55
C LEU A 190 11.34 1.11 5.47
N VAL A 191 10.98 1.16 6.74
CA VAL A 191 11.58 2.09 7.70
C VAL A 191 13.05 1.74 7.96
N ASP A 192 13.37 0.46 8.09
CA ASP A 192 14.75 0.01 8.27
C ASP A 192 15.57 0.21 7.00
N ALA A 193 15.01 -0.10 5.81
CA ALA A 193 15.67 0.18 4.54
C ALA A 193 15.99 1.68 4.35
N MET A 194 15.09 2.57 4.80
CA MET A 194 15.35 4.02 4.77
C MET A 194 16.42 4.43 5.80
N ARG A 195 16.37 3.88 7.01
CA ARG A 195 17.39 4.13 8.06
C ARG A 195 18.80 3.75 7.61
N GLU A 196 18.90 2.62 6.90
CA GLU A 196 20.16 2.11 6.36
C GLU A 196 20.61 2.82 5.06
N GLY A 197 19.80 3.76 4.55
CA GLY A 197 20.10 4.51 3.33
C GLY A 197 19.98 3.68 2.04
N GLN A 198 19.30 2.55 2.09
CA GLN A 198 19.05 1.70 0.91
C GLN A 198 17.99 2.32 0.00
N ILE A 199 17.08 3.13 0.56
CA ILE A 199 16.07 3.90 -0.16
C ILE A 199 16.03 5.35 0.31
N ASP A 200 15.59 6.22 -0.57
CA ASP A 200 15.48 7.66 -0.37
C ASP A 200 14.04 8.11 -0.10
N GLY A 201 13.07 7.28 -0.40
CA GLY A 201 11.64 7.50 -0.14
C GLY A 201 10.83 6.26 -0.42
N PHE A 202 9.56 6.31 -0.04
CA PHE A 202 8.61 5.24 -0.31
C PHE A 202 7.17 5.76 -0.35
N CYS A 203 6.28 4.98 -0.98
CA CYS A 203 4.83 5.15 -0.88
C CYS A 203 4.22 3.91 -0.26
N VAL A 204 3.47 4.09 0.83
CA VAL A 204 2.83 2.99 1.57
C VAL A 204 1.63 3.52 2.38
N GLY A 205 0.75 2.61 2.81
CA GLY A 205 -0.28 2.90 3.80
C GLY A 205 0.27 3.00 5.23
N GLU A 206 -0.53 3.58 6.13
CA GLU A 206 -0.18 3.66 7.56
C GLU A 206 -0.18 2.24 8.22
N PRO A 207 0.65 2.05 9.26
CA PRO A 207 1.33 3.04 10.11
C PRO A 207 2.79 3.36 9.71
N TRP A 208 3.29 2.88 8.59
CA TRP A 208 4.71 2.91 8.26
C TRP A 208 5.26 4.31 7.99
N ASN A 209 4.42 5.22 7.46
CA ASN A 209 4.79 6.63 7.29
C ASN A 209 4.97 7.31 8.66
N SER A 210 3.97 7.17 9.53
CA SER A 210 4.02 7.70 10.90
C SER A 210 5.17 7.10 11.70
N LEU A 211 5.49 5.81 11.50
CA LEU A 211 6.64 5.17 12.14
C LEU A 211 7.95 5.80 11.66
N ALA A 212 8.14 6.02 10.35
CA ALA A 212 9.35 6.67 9.83
C ALA A 212 9.59 8.06 10.42
N VAL A 213 8.50 8.83 10.61
CA VAL A 213 8.55 10.14 11.27
C VAL A 213 8.88 10.00 12.75
N SER A 214 8.21 9.09 13.47
CA SER A 214 8.38 8.93 14.93
C SER A 214 9.80 8.49 15.32
N VAL A 215 10.46 7.70 14.46
CA VAL A 215 11.84 7.26 14.69
C VAL A 215 12.88 8.19 14.05
N GLY A 216 12.46 9.33 13.47
CA GLY A 216 13.33 10.38 12.96
C GLY A 216 14.13 10.02 11.72
N VAL A 217 13.61 9.16 10.83
CA VAL A 217 14.30 8.77 9.59
C VAL A 217 13.67 9.35 8.33
N GLY A 218 12.42 9.80 8.41
CA GLY A 218 11.67 10.30 7.25
C GLY A 218 10.74 11.47 7.58
N CYS A 219 10.27 12.13 6.53
CA CYS A 219 9.26 13.17 6.55
C CYS A 219 8.16 12.78 5.55
N ILE A 220 6.89 12.86 5.97
CA ILE A 220 5.75 12.68 5.06
C ILE A 220 5.69 13.92 4.16
N ALA A 221 6.06 13.74 2.91
CA ALA A 221 6.05 14.81 1.92
C ALA A 221 4.64 15.04 1.36
N LEU A 222 3.89 13.95 1.11
CA LEU A 222 2.59 14.04 0.46
C LEU A 222 1.66 12.91 0.95
N PRO A 223 0.53 13.21 1.62
CA PRO A 223 -0.58 12.26 1.75
C PRO A 223 -1.30 12.12 0.40
N THR A 224 -1.71 10.91 0.04
CA THR A 224 -2.35 10.60 -1.26
C THR A 224 -3.76 10.05 -1.10
#